data_4cda7517e480fa7b3d89ebdefd7f8579
#
_entry.id   4cda7517e480fa7b3d89ebdefd7f8579
#
_cell.length_a   1.000
_cell.length_b   1.000
_cell.length_c   1.000
_cell.angle_alpha   90.00
_cell.angle_beta   90.00
_cell.angle_gamma   90.00
#
_symmetry.space_group_name_H-M   'P 1'
#
loop_
_entity.id
_entity.type
_entity.pdbx_description
1 polymer ?
#
loop_
_entity_poly.entity_id
_entity_poly.type
_entity_poly.pdbx_seq_one_letter_code
_entity_poly.pdbx_strand_id
1 'polypeptide(L)'
;MRTIFYIVGCLLLLGCQKEDALESKIDYVNLYEITDSPEDSVQHLRYELYKNYNVSVYFTDTVGKYFLKNDIYGNPVYRYELLDLNWEFSSNASENREIDYYFITDEGRKMNSLRFVRNFVENCAQSLRPLSMLLTDSLLVLEDASVGWQRKTEIHNFRMIAWGEVADLTAEESEELINETCKGLVGEKIQNYTSVLTRFQLVSDKYYNRNWPSALPYYSDCIIEEVNEDD
;
A
#
# COMPACT_ATOMS: atom_id res chain seq x y z
N MET A 1 -64.99 -14.69 -10.33
CA MET A 1 -63.85 -14.50 -9.40
C MET A 1 -62.51 -14.99 -9.96
N ARG A 2 -62.43 -16.14 -10.67
CA ARG A 2 -61.14 -16.63 -11.24
C ARG A 2 -60.48 -15.69 -12.24
N THR A 3 -61.25 -15.01 -13.09
CA THR A 3 -60.76 -14.08 -14.13
C THR A 3 -60.15 -12.80 -13.52
N ILE A 4 -60.65 -12.32 -12.38
CA ILE A 4 -60.14 -11.13 -11.70
C ILE A 4 -58.70 -11.41 -11.12
N PHE A 5 -58.47 -12.63 -10.63
CA PHE A 5 -57.18 -13.03 -10.12
C PHE A 5 -56.06 -13.04 -11.20
N TYR A 6 -56.41 -13.46 -12.43
CA TYR A 6 -55.47 -13.43 -13.53
C TYR A 6 -55.12 -12.01 -14.02
N ILE A 7 -56.11 -11.11 -14.00
CA ILE A 7 -55.90 -9.69 -14.38
C ILE A 7 -55.01 -8.99 -13.36
N VAL A 8 -55.23 -9.21 -12.05
CA VAL A 8 -54.40 -8.65 -10.97
C VAL A 8 -52.99 -9.23 -11.02
N GLY A 9 -52.82 -10.51 -11.31
CA GLY A 9 -51.51 -11.15 -11.46
C GLY A 9 -50.72 -10.60 -12.65
N CYS A 10 -51.37 -10.33 -13.78
CA CYS A 10 -50.70 -9.74 -14.97
C CYS A 10 -50.32 -8.24 -14.72
N LEU A 11 -51.08 -7.50 -13.95
CA LEU A 11 -50.76 -6.10 -13.61
C LEU A 11 -49.54 -5.98 -12.70
N LEU A 12 -49.30 -6.97 -11.82
CA LEU A 12 -48.14 -6.99 -10.94
C LEU A 12 -46.81 -7.34 -11.69
N LEU A 13 -46.89 -7.93 -12.87
CA LEU A 13 -45.72 -8.26 -13.69
C LEU A 13 -45.25 -7.11 -14.60
N LEU A 14 -46.04 -6.05 -14.74
CA LEU A 14 -45.70 -4.88 -15.55
C LEU A 14 -44.95 -3.79 -14.76
N GLY A 15 -44.71 -4.00 -13.46
CA GLY A 15 -44.06 -3.05 -12.58
C GLY A 15 -42.53 -3.02 -12.60
N CYS A 16 -41.88 -3.94 -13.33
CA CYS A 16 -40.44 -3.85 -13.55
C CYS A 16 -40.14 -2.92 -14.72
N GLN A 17 -40.27 -1.62 -14.52
CA GLN A 17 -39.53 -0.68 -15.35
C GLN A 17 -38.04 -0.87 -15.02
N LYS A 18 -37.20 -1.05 -16.05
CA LYS A 18 -35.75 -0.92 -15.87
C LYS A 18 -35.51 0.44 -15.26
N GLU A 19 -35.05 0.45 -14.01
CA GLU A 19 -34.47 1.68 -13.47
C GLU A 19 -33.36 2.12 -14.43
N ASP A 20 -33.42 3.37 -14.86
CA ASP A 20 -32.34 3.96 -15.62
C ASP A 20 -31.06 3.80 -14.80
N ALA A 21 -29.97 3.40 -15.46
CA ALA A 21 -28.69 3.29 -14.78
C ALA A 21 -28.42 4.60 -14.04
N LEU A 22 -28.24 4.53 -12.73
CA LEU A 22 -27.86 5.68 -11.93
C LEU A 22 -26.54 6.23 -12.47
N GLU A 23 -26.61 7.24 -13.30
CA GLU A 23 -25.42 7.97 -13.70
C GLU A 23 -24.90 8.73 -12.48
N SER A 24 -23.67 8.43 -12.10
CA SER A 24 -22.98 9.19 -11.06
C SER A 24 -22.86 10.64 -11.53
N LYS A 25 -23.60 11.56 -10.89
CA LYS A 25 -23.48 13.01 -11.11
C LYS A 25 -22.25 13.61 -10.40
N ILE A 26 -21.40 12.76 -9.82
CA ILE A 26 -20.19 13.18 -9.12
C ILE A 26 -19.06 13.09 -10.13
N ASP A 27 -18.51 14.23 -10.52
CA ASP A 27 -17.24 14.31 -11.23
C ASP A 27 -16.16 13.73 -10.31
N TYR A 28 -15.75 12.53 -10.62
CA TYR A 28 -14.73 11.83 -9.83
C TYR A 28 -13.36 12.45 -10.19
N VAL A 29 -12.89 13.33 -9.32
CA VAL A 29 -11.53 13.85 -9.43
C VAL A 29 -10.58 12.83 -8.81
N ASN A 30 -9.67 12.29 -9.63
CA ASN A 30 -8.60 11.44 -9.10
C ASN A 30 -7.54 12.32 -8.44
N LEU A 31 -7.60 12.46 -7.13
CA LEU A 31 -6.66 13.27 -6.36
C LEU A 31 -5.23 12.69 -6.33
N TYR A 32 -5.06 11.43 -6.68
CA TYR A 32 -3.75 10.75 -6.74
C TYR A 32 -3.05 10.94 -8.08
N GLU A 33 -3.68 11.59 -9.04
CA GLU A 33 -3.08 11.92 -10.33
C GLU A 33 -2.01 13.01 -10.17
N ILE A 34 -0.80 12.70 -10.61
CA ILE A 34 0.32 13.64 -10.61
C ILE A 34 0.41 14.28 -11.99
N THR A 35 0.29 15.60 -12.04
CA THR A 35 0.44 16.37 -13.29
C THR A 35 1.89 16.70 -13.57
N ASP A 36 2.27 16.70 -14.84
CA ASP A 36 3.62 17.06 -15.28
C ASP A 36 3.89 18.57 -15.16
N SER A 37 5.12 18.90 -14.79
CA SER A 37 5.67 20.25 -14.84
C SER A 37 7.14 20.17 -15.27
N PRO A 38 7.43 20.21 -16.59
CA PRO A 38 8.79 20.05 -17.10
C PRO A 38 9.80 21.08 -16.60
N GLU A 39 9.32 22.25 -16.18
CA GLU A 39 10.13 23.34 -15.62
C GLU A 39 10.59 23.05 -14.18
N ASP A 40 9.87 22.16 -13.48
CA ASP A 40 10.18 21.72 -12.13
C ASP A 40 10.66 20.28 -12.15
N SER A 41 11.95 20.08 -11.98
CA SER A 41 12.59 18.76 -12.06
C SER A 41 12.08 17.77 -11.03
N VAL A 42 11.70 18.25 -9.83
CA VAL A 42 11.11 17.40 -8.77
C VAL A 42 9.72 16.95 -9.19
N GLN A 43 8.88 17.88 -9.66
CA GLN A 43 7.53 17.57 -10.11
C GLN A 43 7.54 16.67 -11.35
N HIS A 44 8.45 16.92 -12.29
CA HIS A 44 8.60 16.10 -13.49
C HIS A 44 8.98 14.66 -13.13
N LEU A 45 9.94 14.45 -12.21
CA LEU A 45 10.32 13.12 -11.77
C LEU A 45 9.17 12.40 -11.01
N ARG A 46 8.39 13.13 -10.20
CA ARG A 46 7.17 12.58 -9.58
C ARG A 46 6.16 12.11 -10.63
N TYR A 47 5.96 12.90 -11.68
CA TYR A 47 5.09 12.52 -12.79
C TYR A 47 5.60 11.30 -13.54
N GLU A 48 6.92 11.19 -13.81
CA GLU A 48 7.50 9.99 -14.42
C GLU A 48 7.25 8.73 -13.58
N LEU A 49 7.42 8.81 -12.26
CA LEU A 49 7.14 7.71 -11.33
C LEU A 49 5.67 7.31 -11.38
N TYR A 50 4.78 8.27 -11.34
CA TYR A 50 3.35 8.02 -11.46
C TYR A 50 2.98 7.37 -12.80
N LYS A 51 3.46 7.94 -13.92
CA LYS A 51 3.13 7.48 -15.27
C LYS A 51 3.68 6.08 -15.57
N ASN A 52 4.92 5.80 -15.17
CA ASN A 52 5.61 4.56 -15.54
C ASN A 52 5.33 3.41 -14.57
N TYR A 53 5.13 3.72 -13.28
CA TYR A 53 5.02 2.72 -12.23
C TYR A 53 3.68 2.75 -11.48
N ASN A 54 2.82 3.72 -11.77
CA ASN A 54 1.53 3.94 -11.11
C ASN A 54 1.67 4.16 -9.59
N VAL A 55 2.71 4.88 -9.19
CA VAL A 55 3.00 5.22 -7.79
C VAL A 55 3.02 6.73 -7.63
N SER A 56 2.16 7.24 -6.75
CA SER A 56 2.10 8.67 -6.44
C SER A 56 3.00 9.00 -5.26
N VAL A 57 3.94 9.91 -5.44
CA VAL A 57 4.92 10.30 -4.40
C VAL A 57 4.60 11.69 -3.87
N TYR A 58 4.62 11.82 -2.55
CA TYR A 58 4.27 13.05 -1.84
C TYR A 58 5.38 13.47 -0.87
N PHE A 59 5.52 14.80 -0.69
CA PHE A 59 6.39 15.41 0.31
C PHE A 59 5.61 16.10 1.43
N THR A 60 4.28 16.00 1.37
CA THR A 60 3.33 16.46 2.37
C THR A 60 2.26 15.39 2.56
N ASP A 61 1.59 15.41 3.68
CA ASP A 61 0.49 14.50 3.98
C ASP A 61 -0.79 14.77 3.18
N THR A 62 -0.87 15.94 2.54
CA THR A 62 -2.04 16.34 1.77
C THR A 62 -1.93 15.86 0.32
N VAL A 63 -2.78 14.93 -0.08
CA VAL A 63 -2.89 14.43 -1.46
C VAL A 63 -3.52 15.49 -2.36
N GLY A 64 -4.63 16.08 -1.90
CA GLY A 64 -5.36 17.08 -2.64
C GLY A 64 -6.61 17.56 -1.92
N LYS A 65 -7.40 18.36 -2.61
CA LYS A 65 -8.68 18.83 -2.09
C LYS A 65 -9.76 18.79 -3.18
N TYR A 66 -10.99 18.56 -2.76
CA TYR A 66 -12.15 18.68 -3.63
C TYR A 66 -13.20 19.60 -3.02
N PHE A 67 -13.97 20.26 -3.88
CA PHE A 67 -15.06 21.12 -3.46
C PHE A 67 -16.16 20.26 -2.83
N LEU A 68 -16.61 20.62 -1.63
CA LEU A 68 -17.67 19.93 -0.92
C LEU A 68 -19.03 20.64 -1.09
N LYS A 69 -19.07 21.93 -0.74
CA LYS A 69 -20.27 22.76 -0.78
C LYS A 69 -19.90 24.22 -0.57
N ASN A 70 -20.87 25.11 -0.74
CA ASN A 70 -20.75 26.46 -0.20
C ASN A 70 -21.29 26.51 1.24
N ASP A 71 -20.68 27.36 2.07
CA ASP A 71 -21.21 27.68 3.40
C ASP A 71 -22.45 28.57 3.32
N ILE A 72 -22.99 28.95 4.48
CA ILE A 72 -24.19 29.82 4.57
C ILE A 72 -23.94 31.25 4.04
N TYR A 73 -22.68 31.64 3.85
CA TYR A 73 -22.27 32.95 3.33
C TYR A 73 -21.87 32.90 1.85
N GLY A 74 -21.94 31.70 1.22
CA GLY A 74 -21.58 31.48 -0.17
C GLY A 74 -20.09 31.19 -0.40
N ASN A 75 -19.28 31.04 0.66
CA ASN A 75 -17.86 30.71 0.51
C ASN A 75 -17.68 29.21 0.21
N PRO A 76 -16.73 28.83 -0.65
CA PRO A 76 -16.47 27.46 -0.97
C PRO A 76 -15.82 26.72 0.20
N VAL A 77 -16.40 25.58 0.58
CA VAL A 77 -15.85 24.64 1.58
C VAL A 77 -15.22 23.47 0.83
N TYR A 78 -13.98 23.18 1.15
CA TYR A 78 -13.22 22.08 0.57
C TYR A 78 -13.01 20.97 1.59
N ARG A 79 -13.00 19.73 1.12
CA ARG A 79 -12.52 18.58 1.87
C ARG A 79 -11.14 18.21 1.36
N TYR A 80 -10.22 17.93 2.28
CA TYR A 80 -8.88 17.51 1.98
C TYR A 80 -8.78 15.98 2.09
N GLU A 81 -8.08 15.37 1.15
CA GLU A 81 -7.66 13.98 1.24
C GLU A 81 -6.25 13.97 1.81
N LEU A 82 -6.08 13.24 2.91
CA LEU A 82 -4.81 13.13 3.61
C LEU A 82 -4.26 11.72 3.51
N LEU A 83 -2.94 11.60 3.53
CA LEU A 83 -2.25 10.34 3.75
C LEU A 83 -2.30 10.01 5.23
N ASP A 84 -2.98 8.94 5.58
CA ASP A 84 -3.10 8.48 6.96
C ASP A 84 -2.18 7.27 7.20
N LEU A 85 -1.08 7.51 7.92
CA LEU A 85 -0.10 6.48 8.27
C LEU A 85 -0.63 5.46 9.29
N ASN A 86 -1.64 5.82 10.07
CA ASN A 86 -2.26 4.94 11.05
C ASN A 86 -3.43 4.13 10.47
N TRP A 87 -3.73 4.29 9.17
CA TRP A 87 -4.85 3.60 8.56
C TRP A 87 -4.60 2.08 8.46
N GLU A 88 -5.44 1.30 9.11
CA GLU A 88 -5.41 -0.16 9.13
C GLU A 88 -6.81 -0.74 8.94
N PHE A 89 -6.91 -1.94 8.36
CA PHE A 89 -8.19 -2.69 8.28
C PHE A 89 -8.57 -3.36 9.59
N SER A 90 -7.64 -3.50 10.53
CA SER A 90 -7.85 -4.20 11.79
C SER A 90 -8.52 -3.29 12.80
N SER A 91 -9.57 -3.77 13.44
CA SER A 91 -10.15 -3.12 14.63
C SER A 91 -9.24 -3.18 15.86
N ASN A 92 -8.13 -3.92 15.77
CA ASN A 92 -7.09 -4.03 16.78
C ASN A 92 -5.86 -3.19 16.43
N ALA A 93 -6.01 -2.20 15.55
CA ALA A 93 -4.98 -1.20 15.34
C ALA A 93 -4.46 -0.75 16.70
N SER A 94 -3.16 -0.67 16.87
CA SER A 94 -2.55 -0.29 18.13
C SER A 94 -3.08 1.08 18.54
N GLU A 95 -4.06 1.09 19.41
CA GLU A 95 -4.85 2.27 19.81
C GLU A 95 -4.00 3.42 20.38
N ASN A 96 -2.69 3.17 20.59
CA ASN A 96 -1.77 4.09 21.23
C ASN A 96 -0.56 4.46 20.37
N ARG A 97 -0.55 4.13 19.08
CA ARG A 97 0.56 4.51 18.22
C ARG A 97 0.40 5.94 17.73
N GLU A 98 1.32 6.82 18.13
CA GLU A 98 1.41 8.16 17.58
C GLU A 98 2.55 8.23 16.56
N ILE A 99 2.34 8.94 15.45
CA ILE A 99 3.33 9.13 14.39
C ILE A 99 3.50 10.63 14.20
N ASP A 100 4.75 11.08 14.24
CA ASP A 100 5.14 12.43 13.93
C ASP A 100 6.20 12.43 12.82
N TYR A 101 6.20 13.44 11.96
CA TYR A 101 7.11 13.52 10.83
C TYR A 101 7.37 14.97 10.42
N TYR A 102 8.56 15.19 9.86
CA TYR A 102 8.97 16.48 9.35
C TYR A 102 9.12 16.42 7.84
N PHE A 103 8.56 17.42 7.14
CA PHE A 103 8.58 17.44 5.68
C PHE A 103 9.94 17.87 5.13
N ILE A 104 10.34 17.28 4.01
CA ILE A 104 11.51 17.69 3.24
C ILE A 104 11.20 19.03 2.57
N THR A 105 11.98 20.06 2.88
CA THR A 105 11.84 21.40 2.28
C THR A 105 12.90 21.69 1.22
N ASP A 106 14.08 21.08 1.34
CA ASP A 106 15.19 21.25 0.40
C ASP A 106 14.97 20.48 -0.92
N GLU A 107 15.10 21.16 -2.05
CA GLU A 107 14.84 20.58 -3.37
C GLU A 107 15.87 19.50 -3.76
N GLY A 108 17.12 19.64 -3.34
CA GLY A 108 18.15 18.62 -3.57
C GLY A 108 17.83 17.33 -2.83
N ARG A 109 17.40 17.45 -1.57
CA ARG A 109 16.96 16.30 -0.76
C ARG A 109 15.70 15.63 -1.33
N LYS A 110 14.72 16.44 -1.81
CA LYS A 110 13.56 15.89 -2.52
C LYS A 110 13.99 15.09 -3.74
N MET A 111 14.90 15.61 -4.53
CA MET A 111 15.41 14.93 -5.72
C MET A 111 16.13 13.63 -5.36
N ASN A 112 16.96 13.61 -4.32
CA ASN A 112 17.64 12.40 -3.86
C ASN A 112 16.65 11.35 -3.38
N SER A 113 15.64 11.76 -2.59
CA SER A 113 14.57 10.86 -2.14
C SER A 113 13.78 10.26 -3.31
N LEU A 114 13.51 11.04 -4.37
CA LEU A 114 12.85 10.52 -5.57
C LEU A 114 13.72 9.52 -6.36
N ARG A 115 15.05 9.70 -6.36
CA ARG A 115 15.97 8.72 -6.96
C ARG A 115 15.96 7.41 -6.18
N PHE A 116 15.90 7.48 -4.85
CA PHE A 116 15.70 6.30 -4.00
C PHE A 116 14.40 5.57 -4.36
N VAL A 117 13.28 6.31 -4.48
CA VAL A 117 12.00 5.73 -4.90
C VAL A 117 12.07 5.09 -6.28
N ARG A 118 12.76 5.73 -7.25
CA ARG A 118 12.97 5.14 -8.57
C ARG A 118 13.68 3.78 -8.46
N ASN A 119 14.78 3.71 -7.71
CA ASN A 119 15.50 2.47 -7.48
C ASN A 119 14.61 1.41 -6.83
N PHE A 120 13.79 1.80 -5.84
CA PHE A 120 12.86 0.88 -5.21
C PHE A 120 11.83 0.31 -6.21
N VAL A 121 11.16 1.15 -6.99
CA VAL A 121 10.12 0.68 -7.92
C VAL A 121 10.70 -0.13 -9.09
N GLU A 122 11.95 0.11 -9.47
CA GLU A 122 12.68 -0.67 -10.49
C GLU A 122 13.04 -2.07 -9.99
N ASN A 123 13.38 -2.22 -8.71
CA ASN A 123 13.78 -3.48 -8.10
C ASN A 123 12.63 -4.23 -7.42
N CYS A 124 11.52 -3.56 -7.12
CA CYS A 124 10.35 -4.15 -6.47
C CYS A 124 9.36 -4.69 -7.51
N ALA A 125 8.87 -5.91 -7.30
CA ALA A 125 7.84 -6.49 -8.15
C ALA A 125 6.59 -5.60 -8.21
N GLN A 126 6.02 -5.41 -9.41
CA GLN A 126 4.86 -4.54 -9.62
C GLN A 126 3.70 -4.81 -8.64
N SER A 127 3.47 -6.07 -8.31
CA SER A 127 2.40 -6.49 -7.42
C SER A 127 2.63 -6.14 -5.93
N LEU A 128 3.82 -5.67 -5.57
CA LEU A 128 4.21 -5.28 -4.21
C LEU A 128 4.30 -3.76 -4.06
N ARG A 129 4.24 -3.00 -5.16
CA ARG A 129 4.35 -1.55 -5.12
C ARG A 129 3.13 -0.95 -4.41
N PRO A 130 3.33 -0.01 -3.49
CA PRO A 130 2.23 0.71 -2.86
C PRO A 130 1.56 1.67 -3.85
N LEU A 131 0.33 2.07 -3.55
CA LEU A 131 -0.39 3.07 -4.33
C LEU A 131 0.26 4.47 -4.21
N SER A 132 0.74 4.80 -3.02
CA SER A 132 1.32 6.09 -2.71
C SER A 132 2.53 5.96 -1.79
N MET A 133 3.39 6.97 -1.81
CA MET A 133 4.57 7.07 -0.96
C MET A 133 4.67 8.46 -0.36
N LEU A 134 4.99 8.55 0.93
CA LEU A 134 5.29 9.78 1.62
C LEU A 134 6.78 9.82 1.95
N LEU A 135 7.47 10.86 1.50
CA LEU A 135 8.89 11.08 1.77
C LEU A 135 9.05 12.21 2.79
N THR A 136 9.72 11.92 3.89
CA THR A 136 9.88 12.83 5.01
C THR A 136 11.35 13.02 5.36
N ASP A 137 11.62 14.14 5.99
CA ASP A 137 12.95 14.46 6.53
C ASP A 137 13.29 13.63 7.76
N SER A 138 12.27 13.35 8.57
CA SER A 138 12.34 12.40 9.67
C SER A 138 10.97 11.81 9.97
N LEU A 139 10.97 10.60 10.50
CA LEU A 139 9.79 9.83 10.84
C LEU A 139 9.94 9.30 12.27
N LEU A 140 9.03 9.66 13.14
CA LEU A 140 9.05 9.34 14.56
C LEU A 140 7.81 8.56 14.95
N VAL A 141 7.96 7.55 15.77
CA VAL A 141 6.84 6.74 16.27
C VAL A 141 6.92 6.64 17.79
N LEU A 142 5.79 6.85 18.43
CA LEU A 142 5.59 6.58 19.84
C LEU A 142 4.66 5.37 19.96
N GLU A 143 5.22 4.18 20.22
CA GLU A 143 4.46 2.95 20.45
C GLU A 143 4.22 2.70 21.94
N ASP A 144 5.18 3.11 22.78
CA ASP A 144 5.11 2.97 24.23
C ASP A 144 5.63 4.25 24.90
N ALA A 145 4.78 4.89 25.68
CA ALA A 145 5.12 6.13 26.38
C ALA A 145 6.31 5.97 27.36
N SER A 146 6.58 4.73 27.82
CA SER A 146 7.73 4.46 28.70
C SER A 146 9.07 4.45 27.96
N VAL A 147 9.06 4.20 26.66
CA VAL A 147 10.23 4.17 25.78
C VAL A 147 10.45 5.52 25.12
N GLY A 148 9.38 6.28 24.88
CA GLY A 148 9.41 7.58 24.20
C GLY A 148 9.46 7.45 22.67
N TRP A 149 9.63 8.58 22.02
CA TRP A 149 9.67 8.69 20.56
C TRP A 149 10.88 7.97 19.96
N GLN A 150 10.62 7.07 19.02
CA GLN A 150 11.63 6.33 18.30
C GLN A 150 11.67 6.76 16.84
N ARG A 151 12.87 6.93 16.31
CA ARG A 151 13.10 7.21 14.89
C ARG A 151 12.90 5.95 14.09
N LYS A 152 12.14 6.03 13.00
CA LYS A 152 11.92 4.93 12.05
C LYS A 152 12.32 5.39 10.65
N THR A 153 12.93 4.51 9.90
CA THR A 153 13.26 4.77 8.49
C THR A 153 12.05 4.48 7.59
N GLU A 154 11.20 3.54 8.01
CA GLU A 154 10.07 3.09 7.22
C GLU A 154 8.84 2.83 8.09
N ILE A 155 7.69 3.23 7.59
CA ILE A 155 6.37 2.80 8.05
C ILE A 155 5.55 2.45 6.82
N HIS A 156 4.93 1.29 6.83
CA HIS A 156 4.01 0.91 5.76
C HIS A 156 2.65 0.47 6.29
N ASN A 157 1.65 0.66 5.46
CA ASN A 157 0.32 0.14 5.63
C ASN A 157 -0.20 -0.37 4.28
N PHE A 158 -1.44 -0.84 4.24
CA PHE A 158 -2.04 -1.42 3.03
C PHE A 158 -1.98 -0.53 1.78
N ARG A 159 -1.98 0.79 1.92
CA ARG A 159 -2.10 1.75 0.80
C ARG A 159 -0.80 2.46 0.48
N MET A 160 0.08 2.62 1.45
CA MET A 160 1.22 3.49 1.31
C MET A 160 2.43 3.03 2.11
N ILE A 161 3.59 3.53 1.69
CA ILE A 161 4.84 3.48 2.45
C ILE A 161 5.25 4.93 2.74
N ALA A 162 5.63 5.20 3.99
CA ALA A 162 6.34 6.42 4.36
C ALA A 162 7.79 6.09 4.66
N TRP A 163 8.71 6.89 4.11
CA TRP A 163 10.13 6.80 4.39
C TRP A 163 10.65 8.10 4.98
N GLY A 164 11.44 7.97 6.06
CA GLY A 164 12.20 9.04 6.66
C GLY A 164 13.68 8.94 6.29
N GLU A 165 14.34 10.10 6.09
CA GLU A 165 15.80 10.23 5.94
C GLU A 165 16.44 9.54 4.71
N VAL A 166 15.65 9.08 3.75
CA VAL A 166 16.19 8.37 2.57
C VAL A 166 16.97 9.27 1.61
N ALA A 167 16.90 10.59 1.81
CA ALA A 167 17.68 11.56 1.01
C ALA A 167 19.20 11.48 1.24
N ASP A 168 19.61 10.98 2.40
CA ASP A 168 21.00 11.04 2.87
C ASP A 168 21.68 9.65 2.86
N LEU A 169 20.97 8.62 2.41
CA LEU A 169 21.51 7.26 2.34
C LEU A 169 22.62 7.14 1.29
N THR A 170 23.64 6.39 1.64
CA THR A 170 24.62 5.90 0.65
C THR A 170 23.97 4.91 -0.32
N ALA A 171 24.68 4.57 -1.40
CA ALA A 171 24.19 3.60 -2.36
C ALA A 171 23.96 2.21 -1.71
N GLU A 172 24.88 1.80 -0.83
CA GLU A 172 24.82 0.52 -0.11
C GLU A 172 23.66 0.48 0.88
N GLU A 173 23.50 1.52 1.71
CA GLU A 173 22.37 1.63 2.64
C GLU A 173 21.02 1.68 1.92
N SER A 174 20.98 2.35 0.77
CA SER A 174 19.78 2.42 -0.07
C SER A 174 19.39 1.03 -0.62
N GLU A 175 20.36 0.27 -1.11
CA GLU A 175 20.14 -1.10 -1.61
C GLU A 175 19.71 -2.04 -0.49
N GLU A 176 20.33 -1.96 0.68
CA GLU A 176 19.97 -2.76 1.85
C GLU A 176 18.51 -2.46 2.29
N LEU A 177 18.16 -1.19 2.44
CA LEU A 177 16.80 -0.77 2.82
C LEU A 177 15.77 -1.26 1.79
N ILE A 178 16.04 -1.10 0.49
CA ILE A 178 15.14 -1.58 -0.57
C ILE A 178 14.93 -3.10 -0.47
N ASN A 179 16.00 -3.86 -0.25
CA ASN A 179 15.92 -5.31 -0.11
C ASN A 179 15.13 -5.73 1.13
N GLU A 180 15.32 -5.05 2.25
CA GLU A 180 14.57 -5.32 3.47
C GLU A 180 13.08 -4.99 3.31
N THR A 181 12.76 -3.83 2.77
CA THR A 181 11.38 -3.44 2.44
C THR A 181 10.71 -4.46 1.52
N CYS A 182 11.38 -4.86 0.43
CA CYS A 182 10.83 -5.85 -0.49
C CYS A 182 10.59 -7.21 0.18
N LYS A 183 11.51 -7.67 1.05
CA LYS A 183 11.32 -8.90 1.84
C LYS A 183 10.11 -8.79 2.78
N GLY A 184 9.96 -7.65 3.47
CA GLY A 184 8.82 -7.38 4.34
C GLY A 184 7.49 -7.46 3.59
N LEU A 185 7.38 -6.75 2.46
CA LEU A 185 6.19 -6.74 1.60
C LEU A 185 5.85 -8.13 1.04
N VAL A 186 6.85 -8.92 0.67
CA VAL A 186 6.66 -10.33 0.26
C VAL A 186 6.12 -11.14 1.43
N GLY A 187 6.71 -11.01 2.63
CA GLY A 187 6.28 -11.71 3.83
C GLY A 187 4.81 -11.44 4.18
N GLU A 188 4.40 -10.18 4.18
CA GLU A 188 2.99 -9.80 4.41
C GLU A 188 2.05 -10.34 3.36
N LYS A 189 2.45 -10.24 2.09
CA LYS A 189 1.64 -10.77 0.99
C LYS A 189 1.45 -12.27 1.11
N ILE A 190 2.50 -13.00 1.47
CA ILE A 190 2.44 -14.44 1.69
C ILE A 190 1.47 -14.77 2.84
N GLN A 191 1.52 -14.04 3.96
CA GLN A 191 0.62 -14.24 5.09
C GLN A 191 -0.86 -14.03 4.70
N ASN A 192 -1.14 -13.09 3.83
CA ASN A 192 -2.48 -12.81 3.33
C ASN A 192 -3.02 -13.89 2.36
N TYR A 193 -2.15 -14.74 1.80
CA TYR A 193 -2.51 -15.84 0.91
C TYR A 193 -2.50 -17.22 1.59
N THR A 194 -3.01 -17.31 2.80
CA THR A 194 -3.02 -18.52 3.63
C THR A 194 -3.58 -19.75 2.91
N SER A 195 -4.57 -19.59 2.04
CA SER A 195 -5.14 -20.71 1.26
C SER A 195 -4.16 -21.33 0.26
N VAL A 196 -3.29 -20.51 -0.34
CA VAL A 196 -2.24 -20.97 -1.26
C VAL A 196 -1.12 -21.64 -0.47
N LEU A 197 -0.73 -21.03 0.67
CA LEU A 197 0.25 -21.60 1.58
C LEU A 197 -0.19 -22.94 2.14
N THR A 198 -1.45 -23.07 2.56
CA THR A 198 -2.00 -24.34 3.04
C THR A 198 -1.86 -25.45 1.99
N ARG A 199 -2.10 -25.15 0.71
CA ARG A 199 -1.89 -26.12 -0.39
C ARG A 199 -0.43 -26.51 -0.54
N PHE A 200 0.48 -25.55 -0.44
CA PHE A 200 1.91 -25.80 -0.48
C PHE A 200 2.36 -26.63 0.76
N GLN A 201 1.89 -26.25 1.94
CA GLN A 201 2.18 -26.93 3.19
C GLN A 201 1.69 -28.38 3.19
N LEU A 202 0.50 -28.68 2.62
CA LEU A 202 -0.01 -30.06 2.50
C LEU A 202 0.97 -31.01 1.80
N VAL A 203 1.79 -30.50 0.88
CA VAL A 203 2.82 -31.32 0.21
C VAL A 203 4.03 -31.55 1.10
N SER A 204 4.42 -30.53 1.87
CA SER A 204 5.65 -30.56 2.68
C SER A 204 5.43 -30.99 4.13
N ASP A 205 4.19 -30.88 4.68
CA ASP A 205 3.87 -31.21 6.10
C ASP A 205 4.25 -32.64 6.49
N LYS A 206 4.19 -33.56 5.56
CA LYS A 206 4.63 -34.94 5.82
C LYS A 206 6.12 -35.07 6.12
N TYR A 207 6.91 -34.04 5.81
CA TYR A 207 8.36 -34.00 6.03
C TYR A 207 8.74 -33.13 7.23
N TYR A 208 7.90 -32.17 7.62
CA TYR A 208 8.16 -31.30 8.77
C TYR A 208 8.02 -32.04 10.11
N ASN A 209 8.76 -31.57 11.11
CA ASN A 209 8.75 -32.10 12.50
C ASN A 209 9.02 -33.60 12.62
N ARG A 210 9.78 -34.18 11.69
CA ARG A 210 10.21 -35.55 11.76
C ARG A 210 11.70 -35.64 12.02
N ASN A 211 12.12 -36.68 12.74
CA ASN A 211 13.54 -36.93 13.02
C ASN A 211 14.25 -37.38 11.74
N TRP A 212 15.23 -36.65 11.32
CA TRP A 212 16.12 -37.00 10.23
C TRP A 212 17.19 -37.96 10.72
N PRO A 213 17.63 -38.92 9.94
CA PRO A 213 17.12 -39.38 8.63
C PRO A 213 16.00 -40.42 8.71
N SER A 214 15.58 -40.78 9.89
CA SER A 214 14.61 -41.88 10.11
C SER A 214 13.21 -41.60 9.55
N ALA A 215 12.91 -40.35 9.26
CA ALA A 215 11.61 -39.97 8.70
C ALA A 215 11.48 -40.22 7.19
N LEU A 216 12.60 -40.31 6.49
CA LEU A 216 12.65 -40.53 5.04
C LEU A 216 13.41 -41.83 4.77
N PRO A 217 12.85 -42.73 3.96
CA PRO A 217 13.48 -44.02 3.67
C PRO A 217 14.77 -43.86 2.88
N TYR A 218 14.86 -42.81 2.06
CA TYR A 218 16.03 -42.50 1.25
C TYR A 218 16.30 -41.00 1.28
N TYR A 219 17.49 -40.61 1.68
CA TYR A 219 17.91 -39.22 1.67
C TYR A 219 18.02 -38.66 0.25
N SER A 220 18.44 -39.48 -0.70
CA SER A 220 18.52 -39.16 -2.12
C SER A 220 17.18 -38.74 -2.75
N ASP A 221 16.08 -39.09 -2.12
CA ASP A 221 14.75 -38.71 -2.61
C ASP A 221 14.31 -37.33 -2.11
N CYS A 222 15.16 -36.67 -1.33
CA CYS A 222 14.91 -35.37 -0.75
C CYS A 222 15.52 -34.30 -1.64
N ILE A 223 14.72 -33.30 -2.00
CA ILE A 223 15.17 -32.13 -2.80
C ILE A 223 16.20 -31.26 -2.08
N ILE A 224 16.52 -31.54 -0.80
CA ILE A 224 17.45 -30.82 0.02
C ILE A 224 18.78 -31.56 0.21
N GLU A 225 18.99 -32.68 -0.45
CA GLU A 225 20.19 -33.49 -0.36
C GLU A 225 21.48 -32.67 -0.62
N GLU A 226 21.43 -31.77 -1.62
CA GLU A 226 22.55 -30.95 -2.03
C GLU A 226 22.96 -29.88 -1.02
N VAL A 227 22.08 -29.54 -0.08
CA VAL A 227 22.35 -28.46 0.89
C VAL A 227 23.21 -28.93 2.06
N ASN A 228 23.36 -30.22 2.25
CA ASN A 228 24.05 -30.79 3.40
C ASN A 228 25.41 -31.43 3.09
N GLU A 229 25.89 -31.31 1.86
CA GLU A 229 27.20 -31.83 1.50
C GLU A 229 28.35 -30.89 1.89
N ASP A 230 28.05 -29.64 2.23
CA ASP A 230 29.05 -28.61 2.55
C ASP A 230 29.17 -28.32 4.07
N ASP A 231 28.55 -29.11 4.95
CA ASP A 231 28.62 -28.94 6.41
C ASP A 231 29.68 -29.85 7.04
#